data_c37da69c61bc8b693465201a11dd2b2c
#
_entry.id   c37da69c61bc8b693465201a11dd2b2c
#
_cell.length_a   1.000
_cell.length_b   1.000
_cell.length_c   1.000
_cell.angle_alpha   90.00
_cell.angle_beta   90.00
_cell.angle_gamma   90.00
#
_symmetry.space_group_name_H-M   'P 1'
#
loop_
_entity.id
_entity.type
_entity.pdbx_description
1 polymer ?
#
loop_
_entity_poly.entity_id
_entity_poly.type
_entity_poly.pdbx_seq_one_letter_code
_entity_poly.pdbx_strand_id
1 'polypeptide(L)'
;MLFSGSAQGVTNDNVPKNLPFTSSNLGAELLKTGRTFAGYSEDLPSIGFDGNSSGDYARKHNPWVNWQGASMNEIPDALNLPLTSFPSNYSLLPTISFVIPNQTHDMHNGADPERINKADTWLKDHLNDYIMWAKSHNSLLIITFDEDDGKENNHIFTLFLGEKVKHGTYDQKIDHYTVLRTIEEMCGLPYAGSSATSTAISNVWKKSAGILEKE
;
A
#
# COMPACT_ATOMS: atom_id res chain seq x y z
N MET A 1 5.89 8.64 -0.96
CA MET A 1 5.59 9.11 0.41
C MET A 1 5.16 7.92 1.29
N LEU A 2 4.08 7.23 0.99
CA LEU A 2 3.60 6.05 1.77
C LEU A 2 4.62 4.91 1.92
N PHE A 3 5.55 4.73 0.99
CA PHE A 3 6.50 3.62 0.99
C PHE A 3 7.84 3.93 1.72
N SER A 4 8.25 5.19 1.77
CA SER A 4 9.58 5.57 2.30
C SER A 4 9.59 6.82 3.19
N GLY A 5 8.44 7.36 3.53
CA GLY A 5 8.35 8.60 4.32
C GLY A 5 8.91 9.83 3.60
N SER A 6 9.16 9.75 2.29
CA SER A 6 9.74 10.85 1.50
C SER A 6 9.33 10.74 0.04
N ALA A 7 9.23 11.87 -0.64
CA ALA A 7 9.03 11.94 -2.09
C ALA A 7 10.28 11.56 -2.90
N GLN A 8 11.45 11.38 -2.27
CA GLN A 8 12.72 11.04 -2.91
C GLN A 8 13.14 12.01 -4.04
N GLY A 9 12.67 13.26 -4.00
CA GLY A 9 12.88 14.24 -5.05
C GLY A 9 12.07 14.01 -6.33
N VAL A 10 11.11 13.08 -6.31
CA VAL A 10 10.20 12.84 -7.44
C VAL A 10 9.16 13.95 -7.48
N THR A 11 9.01 14.61 -8.63
CA THR A 11 8.13 15.77 -8.84
C THR A 11 7.25 15.63 -10.09
N ASN A 12 7.31 14.50 -10.78
CA ASN A 12 6.51 14.19 -11.97
C ASN A 12 6.47 12.68 -12.21
N ASP A 13 5.73 12.26 -13.20
CA ASP A 13 5.44 10.85 -13.54
C ASP A 13 6.58 10.12 -14.25
N ASN A 14 7.67 10.79 -14.57
CA ASN A 14 8.79 10.15 -15.25
C ASN A 14 9.53 9.19 -14.32
N VAL A 15 10.18 8.19 -14.90
CA VAL A 15 11.13 7.34 -14.15
C VAL A 15 12.21 8.24 -13.54
N PRO A 16 12.43 8.19 -12.23
CA PRO A 16 13.44 9.02 -11.57
C PRO A 16 14.84 8.79 -12.14
N LYS A 17 15.64 9.85 -12.25
CA LYS A 17 16.98 9.77 -12.86
C LYS A 17 18.04 9.15 -11.94
N ASN A 18 17.84 9.22 -10.62
CA ASN A 18 18.84 8.80 -9.62
C ASN A 18 18.48 7.45 -9.02
N LEU A 19 18.17 6.48 -9.86
CA LEU A 19 17.87 5.11 -9.45
C LEU A 19 19.17 4.26 -9.41
N PRO A 20 19.18 3.21 -8.56
CA PRO A 20 18.18 2.91 -7.54
C PRO A 20 18.28 3.82 -6.32
N PHE A 21 17.16 4.06 -5.64
CA PHE A 21 17.19 4.75 -4.35
C PHE A 21 17.81 3.85 -3.27
N THR A 22 18.46 4.48 -2.27
CA THR A 22 19.13 3.78 -1.17
C THR A 22 18.59 4.16 0.21
N SER A 23 17.63 5.08 0.26
CA SER A 23 16.98 5.49 1.51
C SER A 23 16.17 4.36 2.14
N SER A 24 15.90 4.46 3.45
CA SER A 24 15.01 3.55 4.16
C SER A 24 13.63 3.51 3.49
N ASN A 25 13.03 2.33 3.48
CA ASN A 25 11.70 2.09 2.94
C ASN A 25 11.01 0.94 3.69
N LEU A 26 9.69 0.91 3.65
CA LEU A 26 8.86 -0.05 4.37
C LEU A 26 9.23 -1.51 4.07
N GLY A 27 9.41 -1.84 2.80
CA GLY A 27 9.73 -3.22 2.39
C GLY A 27 11.06 -3.69 2.95
N ALA A 28 12.12 -2.88 2.83
CA ALA A 28 13.44 -3.22 3.36
C ALA A 28 13.43 -3.34 4.90
N GLU A 29 12.72 -2.47 5.61
CA GLU A 29 12.63 -2.56 7.07
C GLU A 29 11.87 -3.83 7.52
N LEU A 30 10.83 -4.24 6.79
CA LEU A 30 10.16 -5.53 7.02
C LEU A 30 11.15 -6.69 6.86
N LEU A 31 11.88 -6.74 5.74
CA LEU A 31 12.84 -7.80 5.46
C LEU A 31 13.95 -7.89 6.51
N LYS A 32 14.51 -6.77 6.96
CA LYS A 32 15.52 -6.71 8.03
C LYS A 32 15.04 -7.29 9.35
N THR A 33 13.74 -7.19 9.63
CA THR A 33 13.14 -7.74 10.86
C THR A 33 12.64 -9.18 10.70
N GLY A 34 12.95 -9.84 9.58
CA GLY A 34 12.51 -11.20 9.29
C GLY A 34 11.03 -11.32 8.89
N ARG A 35 10.39 -10.18 8.60
CA ARG A 35 9.04 -10.15 8.04
C ARG A 35 9.10 -10.17 6.52
N THR A 36 7.94 -10.25 5.88
CA THR A 36 7.84 -10.41 4.43
C THR A 36 7.09 -9.26 3.78
N PHE A 37 7.46 -8.97 2.54
CA PHE A 37 6.87 -7.94 1.70
C PHE A 37 6.68 -8.48 0.28
N ALA A 38 5.64 -8.06 -0.44
CA ALA A 38 5.57 -8.15 -1.90
C ALA A 38 4.67 -7.04 -2.47
N GLY A 39 4.98 -6.62 -3.69
CA GLY A 39 4.11 -5.81 -4.53
C GLY A 39 3.50 -6.65 -5.63
N TYR A 40 2.19 -6.56 -5.81
CA TYR A 40 1.42 -7.25 -6.85
C TYR A 40 0.78 -6.21 -7.76
N SER A 41 1.10 -6.26 -9.05
CA SER A 41 0.61 -5.27 -9.99
C SER A 41 -0.12 -5.92 -11.16
N GLU A 42 -1.30 -5.40 -11.46
CA GLU A 42 -2.05 -5.82 -12.64
C GLU A 42 -1.27 -5.45 -13.90
N ASP A 43 -1.27 -6.33 -14.89
CA ASP A 43 -0.55 -6.21 -16.15
C ASP A 43 0.97 -6.07 -16.06
N LEU A 44 1.58 -6.32 -14.88
CA LEU A 44 3.03 -6.46 -14.80
C LEU A 44 3.48 -7.61 -15.68
N PRO A 45 4.33 -7.38 -16.71
CA PRO A 45 4.58 -8.39 -17.74
C PRO A 45 5.45 -9.55 -17.27
N SER A 46 6.27 -9.34 -16.24
CA SER A 46 7.13 -10.38 -15.65
C SER A 46 7.56 -9.99 -14.25
N ILE A 47 7.97 -10.98 -13.46
CA ILE A 47 8.57 -10.76 -12.14
C ILE A 47 9.78 -9.82 -12.30
N GLY A 48 9.86 -8.80 -11.42
CA GLY A 48 10.96 -7.86 -11.37
C GLY A 48 10.97 -6.81 -12.50
N PHE A 49 9.95 -6.75 -13.35
CA PHE A 49 9.91 -5.78 -14.44
C PHE A 49 10.06 -4.34 -13.90
N ASP A 50 11.04 -3.61 -14.44
CA ASP A 50 11.41 -2.24 -14.07
C ASP A 50 11.20 -1.21 -15.18
N GLY A 51 10.60 -1.62 -16.30
CA GLY A 51 10.23 -0.73 -17.40
C GLY A 51 9.16 0.28 -17.02
N ASN A 52 9.09 1.39 -17.75
CA ASN A 52 8.19 2.50 -17.45
C ASN A 52 6.69 2.12 -17.55
N SER A 53 6.33 1.32 -18.55
CA SER A 53 4.96 0.88 -18.80
C SER A 53 4.92 -0.40 -19.63
N SER A 54 3.78 -1.10 -19.58
CA SER A 54 3.48 -2.25 -20.42
C SER A 54 1.95 -2.39 -20.50
N GLY A 55 1.35 -2.11 -21.67
CA GLY A 55 -0.11 -2.00 -21.74
C GLY A 55 -0.62 -0.94 -20.76
N ASP A 56 -1.58 -1.32 -19.92
CA ASP A 56 -2.15 -0.44 -18.89
C ASP A 56 -1.36 -0.45 -17.55
N TYR A 57 -0.29 -1.23 -17.43
CA TYR A 57 0.63 -1.16 -16.29
C TYR A 57 1.44 0.14 -16.33
N ALA A 58 1.54 0.84 -15.19
CA ALA A 58 2.37 2.01 -15.03
C ALA A 58 3.31 1.88 -13.81
N ARG A 59 4.63 1.94 -14.06
CA ARG A 59 5.67 1.86 -13.02
C ARG A 59 5.51 2.93 -11.92
N LYS A 60 5.04 4.13 -12.27
CA LYS A 60 4.87 5.24 -11.33
C LYS A 60 4.00 4.88 -10.12
N HIS A 61 3.09 3.92 -10.25
CA HIS A 61 2.24 3.42 -9.18
C HIS A 61 2.92 2.38 -8.27
N ASN A 62 4.13 1.91 -8.64
CA ASN A 62 4.85 0.85 -7.95
C ASN A 62 6.15 1.38 -7.31
N PRO A 63 6.10 2.05 -6.16
CA PRO A 63 7.26 2.74 -5.60
C PRO A 63 8.43 1.82 -5.26
N TRP A 64 8.21 0.57 -4.88
CA TRP A 64 9.25 -0.39 -4.51
C TRP A 64 10.23 -0.69 -5.64
N VAL A 65 9.80 -0.58 -6.90
CA VAL A 65 10.65 -0.81 -8.08
C VAL A 65 11.84 0.15 -8.12
N ASN A 66 11.72 1.31 -7.48
CA ASN A 66 12.80 2.30 -7.44
C ASN A 66 13.95 1.92 -6.48
N TRP A 67 13.83 0.83 -5.72
CA TRP A 67 14.89 0.27 -4.88
C TRP A 67 15.42 -1.08 -5.38
N GLN A 68 14.96 -1.57 -6.54
CA GLN A 68 15.51 -2.80 -7.14
C GLN A 68 16.98 -2.59 -7.51
N GLY A 69 17.83 -3.55 -7.18
CA GLY A 69 19.28 -3.47 -7.41
C GLY A 69 20.03 -2.45 -6.56
N ALA A 70 19.42 -1.90 -5.50
CA ALA A 70 20.05 -0.93 -4.62
C ALA A 70 21.16 -1.57 -3.76
N SER A 71 22.23 -0.82 -3.50
CA SER A 71 23.31 -1.28 -2.61
C SER A 71 22.92 -1.29 -1.12
N MET A 72 21.87 -0.55 -0.76
CA MET A 72 21.28 -0.49 0.58
C MET A 72 19.76 -0.42 0.47
N ASN A 73 19.07 -1.03 1.45
CA ASN A 73 17.60 -1.01 1.49
C ASN A 73 16.93 -1.54 0.21
N GLU A 74 17.60 -2.50 -0.43
CA GLU A 74 17.14 -3.12 -1.66
C GLU A 74 15.76 -3.78 -1.48
N ILE A 75 14.95 -3.70 -2.52
CA ILE A 75 13.78 -4.56 -2.72
C ILE A 75 14.16 -5.56 -3.82
N PRO A 76 14.33 -6.84 -3.48
CA PRO A 76 14.64 -7.86 -4.48
C PRO A 76 13.61 -7.91 -5.60
N ASP A 77 14.07 -8.10 -6.83
CA ASP A 77 13.22 -8.20 -8.04
C ASP A 77 12.12 -9.25 -7.89
N ALA A 78 12.42 -10.34 -7.18
CA ALA A 78 11.47 -11.43 -6.90
C ALA A 78 10.24 -11.00 -6.07
N LEU A 79 10.25 -9.81 -5.49
CA LEU A 79 9.14 -9.25 -4.69
C LEU A 79 8.26 -8.26 -5.48
N ASN A 80 8.61 -7.99 -6.74
CA ASN A 80 7.80 -7.24 -7.69
C ASN A 80 7.08 -8.22 -8.63
N LEU A 81 5.83 -8.51 -8.35
CA LEU A 81 5.09 -9.65 -8.87
C LEU A 81 3.91 -9.20 -9.73
N PRO A 82 3.58 -9.94 -10.80
CA PRO A 82 2.30 -9.75 -11.47
C PRO A 82 1.14 -10.13 -10.55
N LEU A 83 -0.01 -9.46 -10.70
CA LEU A 83 -1.21 -9.72 -9.90
C LEU A 83 -1.65 -11.19 -9.96
N THR A 84 -1.37 -11.89 -11.05
CA THR A 84 -1.63 -13.33 -11.19
C THR A 84 -0.89 -14.20 -10.17
N SER A 85 0.11 -13.66 -9.51
CA SER A 85 0.83 -14.31 -8.40
C SER A 85 0.20 -14.06 -7.02
N PHE A 86 -0.87 -13.25 -6.95
CA PHE A 86 -1.57 -12.99 -5.69
C PHE A 86 -2.23 -14.29 -5.22
N PRO A 87 -1.94 -14.76 -3.98
CA PRO A 87 -2.37 -16.09 -3.55
C PRO A 87 -3.87 -16.13 -3.25
N SER A 88 -4.54 -17.20 -3.69
CA SER A 88 -5.91 -17.49 -3.30
C SER A 88 -6.03 -18.01 -1.86
N ASN A 89 -4.96 -18.58 -1.30
CA ASN A 89 -4.87 -18.88 0.13
C ASN A 89 -4.22 -17.68 0.85
N TYR A 90 -5.02 -16.84 1.46
CA TYR A 90 -4.57 -15.59 2.09
C TYR A 90 -3.67 -15.80 3.32
N SER A 91 -3.60 -16.99 3.89
CA SER A 91 -2.62 -17.30 4.93
C SER A 91 -1.17 -17.35 4.43
N LEU A 92 -0.98 -17.38 3.11
CA LEU A 92 0.33 -17.33 2.45
C LEU A 92 0.76 -15.91 2.06
N LEU A 93 -0.09 -14.91 2.30
CA LEU A 93 0.27 -13.52 2.01
C LEU A 93 1.47 -13.07 2.84
N PRO A 94 2.35 -12.22 2.27
CA PRO A 94 3.36 -11.51 3.03
C PRO A 94 2.77 -10.71 4.18
N THR A 95 3.61 -10.34 5.15
CA THR A 95 3.22 -9.45 6.26
C THR A 95 2.59 -8.18 5.73
N ILE A 96 3.18 -7.58 4.69
CA ILE A 96 2.60 -6.45 3.95
C ILE A 96 2.61 -6.76 2.46
N SER A 97 1.47 -6.56 1.83
CA SER A 97 1.28 -6.64 0.39
C SER A 97 0.79 -5.30 -0.15
N PHE A 98 1.42 -4.79 -1.19
CA PHE A 98 0.84 -3.74 -2.02
C PHE A 98 0.16 -4.39 -3.22
N VAL A 99 -1.07 -4.00 -3.50
CA VAL A 99 -1.85 -4.51 -4.64
C VAL A 99 -2.27 -3.31 -5.47
N ILE A 100 -1.78 -3.26 -6.71
CA ILE A 100 -1.94 -2.10 -7.59
C ILE A 100 -2.72 -2.52 -8.84
N PRO A 101 -3.93 -1.96 -9.05
CA PRO A 101 -4.65 -2.08 -10.31
C PRO A 101 -3.89 -1.42 -11.46
N ASN A 102 -4.23 -1.75 -12.69
CA ASN A 102 -3.77 -1.02 -13.86
C ASN A 102 -4.49 0.33 -14.02
N GLN A 103 -4.06 1.17 -14.96
CA GLN A 103 -4.60 2.52 -15.17
C GLN A 103 -6.08 2.56 -15.61
N THR A 104 -6.65 1.45 -16.04
CA THR A 104 -8.09 1.34 -16.34
C THR A 104 -8.91 1.09 -15.08
N HIS A 105 -8.34 0.43 -14.06
CA HIS A 105 -9.04 0.00 -12.86
C HIS A 105 -8.68 0.82 -11.61
N ASP A 106 -7.66 1.68 -11.67
CA ASP A 106 -7.25 2.57 -10.57
C ASP A 106 -7.92 3.96 -10.62
N MET A 107 -8.84 4.18 -11.56
CA MET A 107 -9.55 5.43 -11.86
C MET A 107 -8.69 6.52 -12.54
N HIS A 108 -7.47 6.20 -13.00
CA HIS A 108 -6.65 7.14 -13.76
C HIS A 108 -7.26 7.41 -15.14
N ASN A 109 -7.62 6.34 -15.87
CA ASN A 109 -8.14 6.43 -17.22
C ASN A 109 -9.67 6.45 -17.27
N GLY A 110 -10.24 7.25 -18.17
CA GLY A 110 -11.67 7.32 -18.40
C GLY A 110 -12.36 8.51 -17.74
N ALA A 111 -13.68 8.49 -17.73
CA ALA A 111 -14.52 9.55 -17.18
C ALA A 111 -15.50 8.97 -16.16
N ASP A 112 -15.98 9.83 -15.23
CA ASP A 112 -17.03 9.48 -14.29
C ASP A 112 -18.39 9.35 -15.02
N PRO A 113 -19.27 8.43 -14.60
CA PRO A 113 -19.07 7.47 -13.50
C PRO A 113 -18.42 6.15 -13.92
N GLU A 114 -18.02 5.98 -15.18
CA GLU A 114 -17.59 4.69 -15.72
C GLU A 114 -16.27 4.19 -15.08
N ARG A 115 -15.28 5.09 -14.90
CA ARG A 115 -14.01 4.70 -14.25
C ARG A 115 -14.21 4.25 -12.80
N ILE A 116 -15.15 4.88 -12.06
CA ILE A 116 -15.52 4.47 -10.71
C ILE A 116 -16.14 3.07 -10.72
N ASN A 117 -17.07 2.80 -11.65
CA ASN A 117 -17.71 1.50 -11.78
C ASN A 117 -16.70 0.39 -12.13
N LYS A 118 -15.70 0.70 -12.96
CA LYS A 118 -14.62 -0.25 -13.29
C LYS A 118 -13.77 -0.58 -12.07
N ALA A 119 -13.37 0.44 -11.30
CA ALA A 119 -12.61 0.26 -10.07
C ALA A 119 -13.39 -0.55 -9.03
N ASP A 120 -14.68 -0.25 -8.81
CA ASP A 120 -15.54 -0.98 -7.89
C ASP A 120 -15.70 -2.44 -8.30
N THR A 121 -15.93 -2.70 -9.59
CA THR A 121 -16.00 -4.06 -10.13
C THR A 121 -14.69 -4.80 -9.92
N TRP A 122 -13.56 -4.16 -10.22
CA TRP A 122 -12.24 -4.74 -10.02
C TRP A 122 -11.97 -5.09 -8.55
N LEU A 123 -12.27 -4.19 -7.63
CA LEU A 123 -12.15 -4.43 -6.18
C LEU A 123 -13.01 -5.61 -5.75
N LYS A 124 -14.24 -5.69 -6.24
CA LYS A 124 -15.14 -6.81 -5.96
C LYS A 124 -14.57 -8.13 -6.46
N ASP A 125 -14.09 -8.17 -7.69
CA ASP A 125 -13.66 -9.41 -8.35
C ASP A 125 -12.32 -9.92 -7.79
N HIS A 126 -11.43 -9.04 -7.32
CA HIS A 126 -10.07 -9.41 -6.88
C HIS A 126 -9.91 -9.42 -5.35
N LEU A 127 -10.64 -8.60 -4.61
CA LEU A 127 -10.39 -8.39 -3.19
C LEU A 127 -11.57 -8.71 -2.27
N ASN A 128 -12.79 -8.97 -2.79
CA ASN A 128 -13.94 -9.26 -1.95
C ASN A 128 -13.70 -10.47 -1.02
N ASP A 129 -13.12 -11.53 -1.53
CA ASP A 129 -12.85 -12.74 -0.75
C ASP A 129 -11.80 -12.48 0.33
N TYR A 130 -10.76 -11.69 0.03
CA TYR A 130 -9.82 -11.22 1.03
C TYR A 130 -10.50 -10.36 2.10
N ILE A 131 -11.37 -9.45 1.72
CA ILE A 131 -12.14 -8.61 2.66
C ILE A 131 -12.95 -9.48 3.63
N MET A 132 -13.63 -10.49 3.11
CA MET A 132 -14.42 -11.40 3.96
C MET A 132 -13.52 -12.22 4.89
N TRP A 133 -12.39 -12.69 4.41
CA TRP A 133 -11.39 -13.42 5.20
C TRP A 133 -10.76 -12.54 6.28
N ALA A 134 -10.36 -11.31 5.95
CA ALA A 134 -9.69 -10.38 6.86
C ALA A 134 -10.54 -10.00 8.08
N LYS A 135 -11.87 -10.07 7.98
CA LYS A 135 -12.79 -9.78 9.10
C LYS A 135 -12.66 -10.72 10.29
N SER A 136 -11.99 -11.86 10.12
CA SER A 136 -11.85 -12.90 11.17
C SER A 136 -10.43 -13.47 11.32
N HIS A 137 -9.43 -12.88 10.67
CA HIS A 137 -8.07 -13.43 10.60
C HIS A 137 -6.97 -12.46 10.99
N ASN A 138 -7.23 -11.53 11.91
CA ASN A 138 -6.24 -10.54 12.36
C ASN A 138 -5.50 -9.85 11.21
N SER A 139 -6.24 -9.53 10.17
CA SER A 139 -5.73 -8.92 8.95
C SER A 139 -6.41 -7.60 8.66
N LEU A 140 -5.77 -6.77 7.83
CA LEU A 140 -6.21 -5.43 7.51
C LEU A 140 -6.07 -5.19 6.01
N LEU A 141 -7.09 -4.64 5.39
CA LEU A 141 -7.02 -4.00 4.08
C LEU A 141 -7.08 -2.48 4.28
N ILE A 142 -6.16 -1.78 3.64
CA ILE A 142 -6.18 -0.32 3.51
C ILE A 142 -6.38 -0.02 2.02
N ILE A 143 -7.46 0.70 1.68
CA ILE A 143 -7.67 1.23 0.34
C ILE A 143 -7.41 2.73 0.41
N THR A 144 -6.51 3.24 -0.40
CA THR A 144 -6.18 4.66 -0.47
C THR A 144 -5.67 5.00 -1.87
N PHE A 145 -5.68 6.27 -2.21
CA PHE A 145 -5.16 6.78 -3.47
C PHE A 145 -3.88 7.58 -3.22
N ASP A 146 -3.09 7.79 -4.26
CA ASP A 146 -1.89 8.63 -4.22
C ASP A 146 -2.24 10.13 -4.26
N GLU A 147 -3.29 10.50 -5.00
CA GLU A 147 -3.78 11.87 -5.16
C GLU A 147 -5.29 11.89 -5.42
N ASP A 148 -5.91 13.08 -5.40
CA ASP A 148 -7.28 13.29 -5.83
C ASP A 148 -7.37 13.53 -7.36
N ASP A 149 -8.56 13.82 -7.86
CA ASP A 149 -8.79 14.17 -9.28
C ASP A 149 -8.51 15.67 -9.59
N GLY A 150 -7.78 16.35 -8.73
CA GLY A 150 -7.41 17.76 -8.86
C GLY A 150 -8.49 18.76 -8.44
N LYS A 151 -9.57 18.31 -7.78
CA LYS A 151 -10.71 19.17 -7.43
C LYS A 151 -10.89 19.43 -5.94
N GLU A 152 -10.45 18.53 -5.08
CA GLU A 152 -10.76 18.53 -3.65
C GLU A 152 -9.55 18.87 -2.76
N ASN A 153 -8.61 19.67 -3.25
CA ASN A 153 -7.38 20.07 -2.54
C ASN A 153 -6.56 18.87 -2.04
N ASN A 154 -6.49 17.83 -2.85
CA ASN A 154 -5.86 16.56 -2.56
C ASN A 154 -6.47 15.82 -1.35
N HIS A 155 -7.78 15.92 -1.19
CA HIS A 155 -8.56 15.16 -0.21
C HIS A 155 -8.90 13.79 -0.78
N ILE A 156 -8.08 12.80 -0.47
CA ILE A 156 -8.20 11.42 -0.98
C ILE A 156 -9.07 10.54 -0.10
N PHE A 157 -9.76 9.60 -0.71
CA PHE A 157 -10.50 8.55 -0.02
C PHE A 157 -9.53 7.60 0.68
N THR A 158 -9.81 7.25 1.94
CA THR A 158 -9.05 6.22 2.67
C THR A 158 -9.99 5.37 3.49
N LEU A 159 -9.90 4.05 3.31
CA LEU A 159 -10.76 3.05 3.96
C LEU A 159 -9.92 1.98 4.64
N PHE A 160 -10.30 1.63 5.88
CA PHE A 160 -9.74 0.52 6.64
C PHE A 160 -10.79 -0.58 6.82
N LEU A 161 -10.43 -1.82 6.49
CA LEU A 161 -11.27 -2.99 6.63
C LEU A 161 -10.50 -4.13 7.29
N GLY A 162 -11.06 -4.74 8.32
CA GLY A 162 -10.42 -5.86 9.00
C GLY A 162 -11.05 -6.19 10.34
N GLU A 163 -10.59 -7.30 10.94
CA GLU A 163 -11.14 -7.81 12.20
C GLU A 163 -11.11 -6.77 13.33
N LYS A 164 -9.99 -6.04 13.44
CA LYS A 164 -9.76 -5.08 14.53
C LYS A 164 -10.20 -3.65 14.21
N VAL A 165 -10.79 -3.42 13.05
CA VAL A 165 -11.27 -2.10 12.66
C VAL A 165 -12.65 -1.84 13.30
N LYS A 166 -12.77 -0.71 13.98
CA LYS A 166 -14.04 -0.20 14.51
C LYS A 166 -14.82 0.47 13.37
N HIS A 167 -16.04 0.00 13.14
CA HIS A 167 -16.90 0.61 12.14
C HIS A 167 -17.25 2.07 12.50
N GLY A 168 -17.12 2.97 11.52
CA GLY A 168 -17.44 4.40 11.69
C GLY A 168 -16.82 5.25 10.58
N THR A 169 -17.19 6.52 10.59
CA THR A 169 -16.54 7.59 9.81
C THR A 169 -15.73 8.45 10.78
N TYR A 170 -14.54 8.84 10.36
CA TYR A 170 -13.58 9.55 11.20
C TYR A 170 -13.11 10.81 10.49
N ASP A 171 -13.06 11.92 11.21
CA ASP A 171 -12.70 13.26 10.74
C ASP A 171 -11.25 13.64 11.05
N GLN A 172 -10.46 12.70 11.59
CA GLN A 172 -9.04 12.92 11.82
C GLN A 172 -8.34 13.21 10.48
N LYS A 173 -7.68 14.34 10.38
CA LYS A 173 -6.81 14.64 9.23
C LYS A 173 -5.63 13.66 9.23
N ILE A 174 -5.49 12.93 8.15
CA ILE A 174 -4.39 12.00 7.91
C ILE A 174 -3.74 12.29 6.55
N ASP A 175 -2.55 11.78 6.35
CA ASP A 175 -1.83 11.79 5.09
C ASP A 175 -1.05 10.48 4.89
N HIS A 176 -0.33 10.32 3.80
CA HIS A 176 0.47 9.12 3.52
C HIS A 176 1.55 8.87 4.59
N TYR A 177 2.08 9.90 5.23
CA TYR A 177 3.06 9.73 6.32
C TYR A 177 2.40 9.19 7.58
N THR A 178 1.18 9.63 7.87
CA THR A 178 0.34 9.12 8.97
C THR A 178 -0.01 7.64 8.74
N VAL A 179 -0.39 7.25 7.52
CA VAL A 179 -0.66 5.85 7.17
C VAL A 179 0.61 5.00 7.29
N LEU A 180 1.74 5.47 6.76
CA LEU A 180 3.03 4.78 6.88
C LEU A 180 3.40 4.60 8.36
N ARG A 181 3.32 5.66 9.17
CA ARG A 181 3.57 5.61 10.61
C ARG A 181 2.72 4.55 11.31
N THR A 182 1.45 4.46 10.93
CA THR A 182 0.52 3.47 11.49
C THR A 182 0.96 2.04 11.16
N ILE A 183 1.36 1.78 9.93
CA ILE A 183 1.88 0.48 9.49
C ILE A 183 3.19 0.14 10.22
N GLU A 184 4.11 1.09 10.32
CA GLU A 184 5.39 0.92 11.02
C GLU A 184 5.17 0.57 12.50
N GLU A 185 4.26 1.25 13.20
CA GLU A 185 3.92 0.94 14.60
C GLU A 185 3.30 -0.46 14.75
N MET A 186 2.36 -0.84 13.87
CA MET A 186 1.77 -2.19 13.86
C MET A 186 2.82 -3.28 13.69
N CYS A 187 3.85 -2.99 12.91
CA CYS A 187 4.92 -3.94 12.62
C CYS A 187 6.14 -3.77 13.55
N GLY A 188 6.16 -2.80 14.46
CA GLY A 188 7.31 -2.53 15.34
C GLY A 188 8.57 -2.19 14.55
N LEU A 189 8.44 -1.41 13.49
CA LEU A 189 9.52 -1.00 12.59
C LEU A 189 10.10 0.37 12.99
N PRO A 190 11.36 0.67 12.61
CA PRO A 190 11.86 2.04 12.60
C PRO A 190 11.00 2.93 11.68
N TYR A 191 10.89 4.21 12.03
CA TYR A 191 10.11 5.17 11.26
C TYR A 191 10.93 5.77 10.14
N ALA A 192 10.42 5.68 8.90
CA ALA A 192 11.09 6.17 7.71
C ALA A 192 10.74 7.64 7.40
N GLY A 193 11.75 8.46 7.21
CA GLY A 193 11.57 9.86 6.76
C GLY A 193 10.56 10.65 7.60
N SER A 194 9.59 11.30 6.97
CA SER A 194 8.60 12.15 7.65
C SER A 194 7.57 11.37 8.48
N SER A 195 7.49 10.04 8.37
CA SER A 195 6.64 9.24 9.27
C SER A 195 7.12 9.35 10.72
N ALA A 196 8.44 9.59 10.94
CA ALA A 196 9.01 9.77 12.27
C ALA A 196 8.41 10.94 13.07
N THR A 197 7.90 11.97 12.39
CA THR A 197 7.25 13.13 13.00
C THR A 197 5.72 13.11 12.88
N SER A 198 5.16 12.10 12.24
CA SER A 198 3.72 11.91 12.11
C SER A 198 3.15 11.15 13.32
N THR A 199 1.87 11.28 13.55
CA THR A 199 1.15 10.55 14.61
C THR A 199 0.36 9.41 13.99
N ALA A 200 0.50 8.19 14.52
CA ALA A 200 -0.25 7.05 14.02
C ALA A 200 -1.77 7.20 14.23
N ILE A 201 -2.54 6.57 13.37
CA ILE A 201 -4.00 6.51 13.48
C ILE A 201 -4.34 5.60 14.67
N SER A 202 -5.09 6.12 15.65
CA SER A 202 -5.38 5.38 16.88
C SER A 202 -6.88 5.17 17.15
N ASN A 203 -7.74 6.04 16.62
CA ASN A 203 -9.16 6.08 16.98
C ASN A 203 -10.04 5.08 16.21
N VAL A 204 -9.50 4.44 15.17
CA VAL A 204 -10.21 3.50 14.28
C VAL A 204 -10.16 2.04 14.74
N TRP A 205 -9.44 1.74 15.82
CA TRP A 205 -9.24 0.38 16.29
C TRP A 205 -10.26 -0.02 17.37
N LYS A 206 -10.74 -1.27 17.31
CA LYS A 206 -11.47 -1.87 18.43
C LYS A 206 -10.54 -1.95 19.64
N LYS A 207 -11.07 -1.63 20.82
CA LYS A 207 -10.35 -1.90 22.07
C LYS A 207 -10.10 -3.41 22.15
N SER A 208 -8.87 -3.82 22.47
CA SER A 208 -8.60 -5.21 22.86
C SER A 208 -9.58 -5.56 23.97
N ALA A 209 -10.24 -6.71 23.89
CA ALA A 209 -11.01 -7.23 25.02
C ALA A 209 -10.01 -7.38 26.19
N GLY A 210 -10.07 -6.45 27.16
CA GLY A 210 -9.21 -6.48 28.32
C GLY A 210 -9.35 -7.81 29.02
N ILE A 211 -8.24 -8.40 29.40
CA ILE A 211 -8.22 -9.37 30.52
C ILE A 211 -8.87 -8.61 31.66
N LEU A 212 -10.03 -9.07 32.13
CA LEU A 212 -10.67 -8.54 33.33
C LEU A 212 -9.59 -8.45 34.41
N GLU A 213 -9.14 -7.23 34.75
CA GLU A 213 -8.42 -7.02 35.99
C GLU A 213 -9.35 -7.53 37.09
N LYS A 214 -8.96 -8.66 37.71
CA LYS A 214 -9.62 -9.11 38.92
C LYS A 214 -9.31 -8.08 39.99
N GLU A 215 -10.39 -7.38 40.42
CA GLU A 215 -10.39 -6.67 41.72
C GLU A 215 -9.99 -7.60 42.87
#